data_a39297dac3446079e350d2f9f6e3dc6b
#
_entry.id   a39297dac3446079e350d2f9f6e3dc6b
#
_cell.length_a   1.000
_cell.length_b   1.000
_cell.length_c   1.000
_cell.angle_alpha   90.00
_cell.angle_beta   90.00
_cell.angle_gamma   90.00
#
_symmetry.space_group_name_H-M   'P 1'
#
loop_
_entity.id
_entity.type
_entity.pdbx_description
1 polymer ?
#
loop_
_entity_poly.entity_id
_entity_poly.type
_entity_poly.pdbx_seq_one_letter_code
_entity_poly.pdbx_strand_id
1 'polypeptide(L)'
;MLAGCGPSEQQAAAPATPVAAMTVAATRVDVTEDLPGRVAAVRVAEIRPQVSGIVQRRLFEQGTEVRAGQPLFQINPAPFKAEMDTAAASLQRAQAALERAKVQTARFKPLVEADAISRQVYDDAVSQRDQAAADVAQARATLARRQLDLKFATVEAPIAGRIDQALVTEGALVSSSDSQPMARIQQIDQVYVDVRQPAASLEALRDALASQPQASDGNGLPVDVLRDDDTRYDVKGRMLFSGVNVDPGTGDVLLRVLVDNPKRQLLPGMYVRARIPRAHYANAVMVPQQAIVRAGGKPQVWVLDAKGTAHLKAVEVGELTNRSYRIKSGLQAGQKIVVEGMERLTDGAPAAATDWKSPDAVATASAH
;
A
#
# COMPACT_ATOMS: atom_id res chain seq x y z
N MET A 1 -59.48 11.56 -80.29
CA MET A 1 -59.71 11.59 -78.85
C MET A 1 -59.51 10.17 -78.31
N LEU A 2 -58.40 9.91 -77.66
CA LEU A 2 -58.21 8.70 -76.87
C LEU A 2 -57.29 9.09 -75.73
N ALA A 3 -57.87 9.20 -74.55
CA ALA A 3 -57.16 9.43 -73.25
C ALA A 3 -56.63 8.08 -72.78
N GLY A 4 -55.32 7.94 -72.68
CA GLY A 4 -54.64 6.81 -71.99
C GLY A 4 -54.32 7.18 -70.55
N CYS A 5 -55.09 6.63 -69.60
CA CYS A 5 -54.71 6.57 -68.23
C CYS A 5 -53.73 5.39 -68.03
N GLY A 6 -52.46 5.67 -67.86
CA GLY A 6 -51.49 4.68 -67.39
C GLY A 6 -51.64 4.49 -65.87
N PRO A 7 -51.58 3.24 -65.37
CA PRO A 7 -51.58 3.00 -63.94
C PRO A 7 -50.30 3.54 -63.31
N SER A 8 -50.46 4.29 -62.25
CA SER A 8 -49.39 4.72 -61.37
C SER A 8 -48.65 3.45 -60.84
N GLU A 9 -47.41 3.23 -61.28
CA GLU A 9 -46.54 2.24 -60.68
C GLU A 9 -46.36 2.58 -59.20
N GLN A 10 -47.04 1.81 -58.35
CA GLN A 10 -46.71 1.75 -56.93
C GLN A 10 -45.28 1.22 -56.82
N GLN A 11 -44.34 2.09 -56.51
CA GLN A 11 -42.95 1.74 -56.17
C GLN A 11 -42.99 0.71 -55.04
N ALA A 12 -42.70 -0.57 -55.36
CA ALA A 12 -42.64 -1.66 -54.43
C ALA A 12 -41.59 -1.23 -53.32
N ALA A 13 -42.02 -1.15 -52.07
CA ALA A 13 -41.14 -0.87 -50.96
C ALA A 13 -39.99 -1.88 -51.00
N ALA A 14 -38.75 -1.38 -50.97
CA ALA A 14 -37.56 -2.21 -50.92
C ALA A 14 -37.67 -3.22 -49.74
N PRO A 15 -37.34 -4.51 -49.97
CA PRO A 15 -37.46 -5.52 -48.92
C PRO A 15 -36.62 -5.10 -47.69
N ALA A 16 -37.23 -5.12 -46.50
CA ALA A 16 -36.58 -4.73 -45.27
C ALA A 16 -35.42 -5.67 -44.98
N THR A 17 -34.24 -5.10 -44.75
CA THR A 17 -33.01 -5.86 -44.44
C THR A 17 -33.09 -6.48 -43.04
N PRO A 18 -32.93 -7.82 -42.88
CA PRO A 18 -32.97 -8.44 -41.59
C PRO A 18 -31.72 -8.05 -40.79
N VAL A 19 -31.90 -7.54 -39.54
CA VAL A 19 -30.84 -7.08 -38.66
C VAL A 19 -31.12 -7.52 -37.23
N ALA A 20 -30.05 -7.78 -36.45
CA ALA A 20 -30.15 -7.94 -35.02
C ALA A 20 -29.93 -6.57 -34.33
N ALA A 21 -30.88 -6.16 -33.52
CA ALA A 21 -30.87 -4.85 -32.86
C ALA A 21 -31.08 -4.97 -31.37
N MET A 22 -30.55 -4.01 -30.63
CA MET A 22 -30.76 -3.88 -29.19
C MET A 22 -31.23 -2.49 -28.83
N THR A 23 -32.00 -2.39 -27.75
CA THR A 23 -32.33 -1.08 -27.14
C THR A 23 -31.23 -0.71 -26.17
N VAL A 24 -30.66 0.47 -26.33
CA VAL A 24 -29.61 0.99 -25.48
C VAL A 24 -30.17 1.39 -24.11
N ALA A 25 -29.62 0.86 -23.04
CA ALA A 25 -29.98 1.20 -21.68
C ALA A 25 -28.84 2.00 -21.01
N ALA A 26 -29.20 2.93 -20.13
CA ALA A 26 -28.24 3.53 -19.22
C ALA A 26 -27.93 2.53 -18.11
N THR A 27 -26.67 2.18 -17.98
CA THR A 27 -26.21 1.22 -16.96
C THR A 27 -25.11 1.82 -16.09
N ARG A 28 -25.00 1.35 -14.86
CA ARG A 28 -23.87 1.67 -14.01
C ARG A 28 -22.64 0.91 -14.51
N VAL A 29 -21.56 1.63 -14.72
CA VAL A 29 -20.29 1.06 -15.19
C VAL A 29 -19.14 1.54 -14.32
N ASP A 30 -18.41 0.59 -13.75
CA ASP A 30 -17.16 0.84 -13.04
C ASP A 30 -16.00 0.46 -13.98
N VAL A 31 -15.23 1.45 -14.37
CA VAL A 31 -14.02 1.24 -15.19
C VAL A 31 -12.85 1.02 -14.23
N THR A 32 -12.18 -0.11 -14.38
CA THR A 32 -11.01 -0.47 -13.60
C THR A 32 -9.78 -0.57 -14.49
N GLU A 33 -8.61 -0.35 -13.92
CA GLU A 33 -7.31 -0.51 -14.57
C GLU A 33 -6.45 -1.47 -13.75
N ASP A 34 -5.86 -2.45 -14.40
CA ASP A 34 -4.96 -3.42 -13.78
C ASP A 34 -3.53 -2.92 -13.94
N LEU A 35 -2.91 -2.55 -12.82
CA LEU A 35 -1.55 -2.01 -12.78
C LEU A 35 -0.60 -3.00 -12.11
N PRO A 36 0.60 -3.21 -12.67
CA PRO A 36 1.61 -4.04 -12.03
C PRO A 36 2.09 -3.39 -10.74
N GLY A 37 2.21 -4.19 -9.68
CA GLY A 37 2.69 -3.76 -8.38
C GLY A 37 3.68 -4.74 -7.76
N ARG A 38 4.45 -4.25 -6.81
CA ARG A 38 5.36 -5.06 -6.01
C ARG A 38 4.95 -5.02 -4.55
N VAL A 39 4.90 -6.19 -3.93
CA VAL A 39 4.60 -6.31 -2.49
C VAL A 39 5.79 -5.82 -1.67
N ALA A 40 5.53 -5.00 -0.66
CA ALA A 40 6.52 -4.52 0.31
C ALA A 40 6.00 -4.75 1.74
N ALA A 41 6.90 -4.99 2.68
CA ALA A 41 6.53 -5.10 4.09
C ALA A 41 6.10 -3.73 4.65
N VAL A 42 5.15 -3.72 5.61
CA VAL A 42 4.73 -2.48 6.28
C VAL A 42 5.86 -1.90 7.11
N ARG A 43 6.62 -2.78 7.78
CA ARG A 43 7.83 -2.40 8.54
C ARG A 43 8.92 -3.43 8.31
N VAL A 44 10.15 -2.93 8.21
CA VAL A 44 11.36 -3.75 8.16
C VAL A 44 12.28 -3.26 9.27
N ALA A 45 12.70 -4.15 10.14
CA ALA A 45 13.71 -3.88 11.16
C ALA A 45 14.98 -4.67 10.85
N GLU A 46 16.08 -3.97 10.67
CA GLU A 46 17.40 -4.56 10.58
C GLU A 46 17.96 -4.71 12.01
N ILE A 47 18.25 -5.95 12.39
CA ILE A 47 18.77 -6.25 13.71
C ILE A 47 20.28 -6.07 13.68
N ARG A 48 20.75 -5.07 14.43
CA ARG A 48 22.17 -4.71 14.52
C ARG A 48 22.64 -4.78 15.98
N PRO A 49 23.89 -5.23 16.25
CA PRO A 49 24.42 -5.25 17.60
C PRO A 49 24.68 -3.81 18.07
N GLN A 50 24.39 -3.53 19.34
CA GLN A 50 24.69 -2.23 19.96
C GLN A 50 26.02 -2.27 20.73
N VAL A 51 26.55 -3.46 20.98
CA VAL A 51 27.86 -3.71 21.61
C VAL A 51 28.64 -4.72 20.78
N SER A 52 29.96 -4.63 20.82
CA SER A 52 30.85 -5.52 20.07
C SER A 52 31.21 -6.75 20.91
N GLY A 53 31.19 -7.94 20.30
CA GLY A 53 31.57 -9.16 20.98
C GLY A 53 31.27 -10.41 20.15
N ILE A 54 31.56 -11.59 20.73
CA ILE A 54 31.33 -12.88 20.06
C ILE A 54 29.88 -13.30 20.29
N VAL A 55 29.18 -13.68 19.22
CA VAL A 55 27.84 -14.27 19.29
C VAL A 55 27.93 -15.64 19.96
N GLN A 56 27.33 -15.80 21.12
CA GLN A 56 27.36 -17.05 21.87
C GLN A 56 26.25 -18.00 21.47
N ARG A 57 25.04 -17.47 21.25
CA ARG A 57 23.86 -18.27 20.87
C ARG A 57 22.89 -17.46 20.05
N ARG A 58 22.19 -18.15 19.16
CA ARG A 58 20.97 -17.70 18.50
C ARG A 58 19.77 -18.26 19.27
N LEU A 59 18.78 -17.40 19.57
CA LEU A 59 17.64 -17.71 20.44
C LEU A 59 16.30 -17.78 19.69
N PHE A 60 16.33 -17.85 18.37
CA PHE A 60 15.14 -17.95 17.51
C PHE A 60 15.32 -19.00 16.41
N GLU A 61 14.21 -19.46 15.86
CA GLU A 61 14.20 -20.26 14.63
C GLU A 61 14.00 -19.36 13.42
N GLN A 62 14.78 -19.58 12.36
CA GLN A 62 14.72 -18.80 11.13
C GLN A 62 13.38 -19.00 10.43
N GLY A 63 12.82 -17.92 9.87
CA GLY A 63 11.54 -17.95 9.18
C GLY A 63 10.32 -18.05 10.10
N THR A 64 10.48 -17.93 11.42
CA THR A 64 9.37 -17.96 12.39
C THR A 64 8.90 -16.55 12.77
N GLU A 65 7.78 -16.49 13.47
CA GLU A 65 7.26 -15.25 14.05
C GLU A 65 7.96 -14.94 15.36
N VAL A 66 8.33 -13.67 15.52
CA VAL A 66 8.92 -13.14 16.75
C VAL A 66 8.07 -11.99 17.29
N ARG A 67 8.11 -11.79 18.61
CA ARG A 67 7.42 -10.69 19.28
C ARG A 67 8.41 -9.56 19.60
N ALA A 68 7.92 -8.34 19.68
CA ALA A 68 8.72 -7.22 20.19
C ALA A 68 9.25 -7.54 21.60
N GLY A 69 10.53 -7.26 21.86
CA GLY A 69 11.22 -7.57 23.09
C GLY A 69 11.71 -9.03 23.21
N GLN A 70 11.42 -9.89 22.20
CA GLN A 70 11.91 -11.27 22.22
C GLN A 70 13.42 -11.31 22.00
N PRO A 71 14.20 -12.04 22.86
CA PRO A 71 15.63 -12.25 22.64
C PRO A 71 15.91 -13.01 21.35
N LEU A 72 16.84 -12.50 20.56
CA LEU A 72 17.21 -13.06 19.24
C LEU A 72 18.63 -13.63 19.26
N PHE A 73 19.58 -12.87 19.79
CA PHE A 73 20.96 -13.28 19.89
C PHE A 73 21.52 -12.97 21.27
N GLN A 74 22.41 -13.81 21.73
CA GLN A 74 23.21 -13.58 22.92
C GLN A 74 24.66 -13.35 22.52
N ILE A 75 25.15 -12.14 22.69
CA ILE A 75 26.57 -11.81 22.65
C ILE A 75 27.15 -12.20 24.00
N ASN A 76 28.40 -12.68 24.03
CA ASN A 76 29.06 -13.11 25.27
C ASN A 76 28.95 -12.03 26.39
N PRO A 77 28.17 -12.27 27.45
CA PRO A 77 27.93 -11.26 28.49
C PRO A 77 29.05 -11.15 29.52
N ALA A 78 29.99 -12.11 29.55
CA ALA A 78 30.98 -12.19 30.60
C ALA A 78 31.90 -10.95 30.76
N PRO A 79 32.43 -10.36 29.66
CA PRO A 79 33.20 -9.13 29.71
C PRO A 79 32.40 -7.96 30.31
N PHE A 80 31.15 -7.77 29.82
CA PHE A 80 30.27 -6.68 30.25
C PHE A 80 29.87 -6.82 31.73
N LYS A 81 29.66 -8.06 32.18
CA LYS A 81 29.39 -8.33 33.61
C LYS A 81 30.59 -7.96 34.49
N ALA A 82 31.80 -8.33 34.11
CA ALA A 82 33.01 -7.98 34.83
C ALA A 82 33.21 -6.45 34.92
N GLU A 83 32.95 -5.73 33.83
CA GLU A 83 33.01 -4.26 33.80
C GLU A 83 31.95 -3.61 34.70
N MET A 84 30.72 -4.14 34.68
CA MET A 84 29.64 -3.69 35.57
C MET A 84 29.99 -3.92 37.03
N ASP A 85 30.51 -5.10 37.38
CA ASP A 85 30.91 -5.41 38.75
C ASP A 85 32.06 -4.48 39.26
N THR A 86 33.02 -4.15 38.37
CA THR A 86 34.09 -3.18 38.65
C THR A 86 33.53 -1.78 38.89
N ALA A 87 32.57 -1.34 38.09
CA ALA A 87 31.91 -0.04 38.27
C ALA A 87 31.07 -0.01 39.55
N ALA A 88 30.42 -1.12 39.92
CA ALA A 88 29.68 -1.23 41.18
C ALA A 88 30.59 -1.10 42.39
N ALA A 89 31.75 -1.75 42.38
CA ALA A 89 32.76 -1.61 43.44
C ALA A 89 33.30 -0.16 43.57
N SER A 90 33.49 0.53 42.43
CA SER A 90 33.87 1.94 42.38
C SER A 90 32.82 2.86 43.02
N LEU A 91 31.53 2.61 42.74
CA LEU A 91 30.40 3.34 43.35
C LEU A 91 30.38 3.12 44.87
N GLN A 92 30.57 1.89 45.37
CA GLN A 92 30.63 1.59 46.81
C GLN A 92 31.76 2.36 47.49
N ARG A 93 32.94 2.41 46.86
CA ARG A 93 34.07 3.18 47.38
C ARG A 93 33.77 4.69 47.50
N ALA A 94 33.16 5.27 46.45
CA ALA A 94 32.75 6.68 46.42
C ALA A 94 31.68 6.97 47.49
N GLN A 95 30.72 6.09 47.69
CA GLN A 95 29.70 6.21 48.74
C GLN A 95 30.31 6.19 50.13
N ALA A 96 31.26 5.29 50.40
CA ALA A 96 31.97 5.25 51.70
C ALA A 96 32.78 6.54 51.96
N ALA A 97 33.38 7.12 50.92
CA ALA A 97 34.07 8.40 51.02
C ALA A 97 33.11 9.56 51.35
N LEU A 98 31.96 9.61 50.71
CA LEU A 98 30.91 10.60 50.98
C LEU A 98 30.39 10.48 52.42
N GLU A 99 30.08 9.28 52.89
CA GLU A 99 29.60 9.07 54.24
C GLU A 99 30.64 9.54 55.31
N ARG A 100 31.90 9.23 55.06
CA ARG A 100 32.98 9.75 55.91
C ARG A 100 33.03 11.29 55.95
N ALA A 101 32.92 11.94 54.78
CA ALA A 101 32.94 13.41 54.70
C ALA A 101 31.68 14.05 55.34
N LYS A 102 30.51 13.41 55.20
CA LYS A 102 29.27 13.84 55.89
C LYS A 102 29.43 13.79 57.40
N VAL A 103 29.91 12.66 57.91
CA VAL A 103 30.17 12.52 59.38
C VAL A 103 31.16 13.58 59.91
N GLN A 104 32.21 13.87 59.15
CA GLN A 104 33.18 14.90 59.48
C GLN A 104 32.54 16.29 59.46
N THR A 105 31.82 16.67 58.46
CA THR A 105 31.12 17.96 58.36
C THR A 105 30.07 18.10 59.45
N ALA A 106 29.33 17.05 59.82
CA ALA A 106 28.36 17.05 60.91
C ALA A 106 29.02 17.23 62.26
N ARG A 107 30.23 16.67 62.47
CA ARG A 107 31.03 16.83 63.65
C ARG A 107 31.57 18.23 63.78
N PHE A 108 32.01 18.89 62.72
CA PHE A 108 32.60 20.23 62.75
C PHE A 108 31.53 21.34 62.86
N LYS A 109 30.31 21.12 62.49
CA LYS A 109 29.22 22.08 62.56
C LYS A 109 29.03 22.69 63.97
N PRO A 110 28.84 21.92 65.06
CA PRO A 110 28.68 22.48 66.39
C PRO A 110 29.97 23.13 66.91
N LEU A 111 31.18 22.69 66.47
CA LEU A 111 32.45 23.25 66.87
C LEU A 111 32.69 24.65 66.28
N VAL A 112 32.29 24.90 65.03
CA VAL A 112 32.37 26.23 64.41
C VAL A 112 31.35 27.19 65.05
N GLU A 113 30.13 26.68 65.36
CA GLU A 113 29.10 27.44 66.06
C GLU A 113 29.53 27.88 67.49
N ALA A 114 30.41 27.08 68.12
CA ALA A 114 31.00 27.36 69.42
C ALA A 114 32.36 28.10 69.34
N ASP A 115 32.79 28.60 68.18
CA ASP A 115 34.08 29.22 67.86
C ASP A 115 35.31 28.35 68.28
N ALA A 116 35.12 27.01 68.37
CA ALA A 116 36.18 26.07 68.77
C ALA A 116 37.09 25.67 67.59
N ILE A 117 36.68 25.93 66.35
CA ILE A 117 37.42 25.75 65.07
C ILE A 117 37.25 26.97 64.19
N SER A 118 38.21 27.21 63.28
CA SER A 118 38.08 28.30 62.33
C SER A 118 36.96 27.97 61.23
N ARG A 119 36.31 29.01 60.70
CA ARG A 119 35.36 28.88 59.59
C ARG A 119 35.98 28.22 58.37
N GLN A 120 37.26 28.50 58.08
CA GLN A 120 38.00 27.87 57.01
C GLN A 120 37.99 26.34 57.09
N VAL A 121 38.28 25.78 58.27
CA VAL A 121 38.29 24.32 58.49
C VAL A 121 36.91 23.70 58.25
N TYR A 122 35.86 24.40 58.67
CA TYR A 122 34.48 23.95 58.37
C TYR A 122 34.11 24.01 56.86
N ASP A 123 34.46 25.13 56.19
CA ASP A 123 34.21 25.34 54.78
C ASP A 123 34.99 24.32 53.92
N ASP A 124 36.21 23.98 54.29
CA ASP A 124 37.00 22.91 53.66
C ASP A 124 36.30 21.54 53.79
N ALA A 125 35.75 21.24 54.98
CA ALA A 125 34.99 19.99 55.18
C ALA A 125 33.68 19.93 54.37
N VAL A 126 32.99 21.08 54.22
CA VAL A 126 31.81 21.20 53.36
C VAL A 126 32.20 20.97 51.90
N SER A 127 33.28 21.63 51.46
CA SER A 127 33.78 21.45 50.07
C SER A 127 34.17 20.02 49.77
N GLN A 128 34.85 19.34 50.73
CA GLN A 128 35.21 17.92 50.62
C GLN A 128 33.98 17.01 50.56
N ARG A 129 32.92 17.31 51.34
CA ARG A 129 31.65 16.56 51.26
C ARG A 129 30.99 16.72 49.89
N ASP A 130 30.96 17.95 49.36
CA ASP A 130 30.34 18.25 48.10
C ASP A 130 31.10 17.63 46.92
N GLN A 131 32.45 17.63 47.00
CA GLN A 131 33.30 16.89 46.07
C GLN A 131 32.99 15.38 46.08
N ALA A 132 32.94 14.77 47.27
CA ALA A 132 32.62 13.36 47.41
C ALA A 132 31.20 13.02 46.94
N ALA A 133 30.24 13.97 47.05
CA ALA A 133 28.90 13.81 46.47
C ALA A 133 28.92 13.81 44.94
N ALA A 134 29.74 14.66 44.34
CA ALA A 134 29.94 14.67 42.88
C ALA A 134 30.59 13.36 42.38
N ASP A 135 31.58 12.83 43.13
CA ASP A 135 32.24 11.55 42.80
C ASP A 135 31.24 10.37 42.83
N VAL A 136 30.31 10.35 43.79
CA VAL A 136 29.21 9.36 43.83
C VAL A 136 28.30 9.48 42.60
N ALA A 137 27.95 10.71 42.21
CA ALA A 137 27.10 10.93 41.03
C ALA A 137 27.80 10.42 39.75
N GLN A 138 29.10 10.69 39.61
CA GLN A 138 29.91 10.20 38.49
C GLN A 138 29.98 8.67 38.45
N ALA A 139 30.32 8.05 39.60
CA ALA A 139 30.43 6.59 39.69
C ALA A 139 29.07 5.89 39.41
N ARG A 140 27.96 6.49 39.86
CA ARG A 140 26.61 6.02 39.56
C ARG A 140 26.30 6.06 38.07
N ALA A 141 26.63 7.16 37.39
CA ALA A 141 26.45 7.30 35.94
C ALA A 141 27.28 6.26 35.18
N THR A 142 28.53 6.01 35.62
CA THR A 142 29.39 4.97 35.03
C THR A 142 28.79 3.59 35.20
N LEU A 143 28.29 3.23 36.37
CA LEU A 143 27.62 1.95 36.61
C LEU A 143 26.37 1.79 35.70
N ALA A 144 25.54 2.84 35.62
CA ALA A 144 24.35 2.81 34.76
C ALA A 144 24.69 2.53 33.28
N ARG A 145 25.79 3.12 32.80
CA ARG A 145 26.28 2.85 31.45
C ARG A 145 26.68 1.37 31.27
N ARG A 146 27.47 0.82 32.20
CA ARG A 146 27.89 -0.60 32.13
C ARG A 146 26.74 -1.57 32.26
N GLN A 147 25.67 -1.21 32.96
CA GLN A 147 24.41 -1.97 32.99
C GLN A 147 23.71 -1.98 31.65
N LEU A 148 23.71 -0.85 30.90
CA LEU A 148 23.18 -0.78 29.55
C LEU A 148 24.01 -1.63 28.59
N ASP A 149 25.35 -1.57 28.66
CA ASP A 149 26.22 -2.38 27.81
C ASP A 149 25.95 -3.88 28.03
N LEU A 150 25.77 -4.32 29.28
CA LEU A 150 25.39 -5.70 29.61
C LEU A 150 23.99 -6.05 29.09
N LYS A 151 23.03 -5.15 29.17
CA LYS A 151 21.69 -5.35 28.61
C LYS A 151 21.75 -5.52 27.09
N PHE A 152 22.54 -4.71 26.41
CA PHE A 152 22.71 -4.77 24.94
C PHE A 152 23.47 -6.02 24.46
N ALA A 153 24.13 -6.77 25.35
CA ALA A 153 24.68 -8.08 25.03
C ALA A 153 23.58 -9.11 24.71
N THR A 154 22.32 -8.86 25.12
CA THR A 154 21.14 -9.57 24.62
C THR A 154 20.49 -8.72 23.55
N VAL A 155 20.54 -9.17 22.30
CA VAL A 155 19.94 -8.48 21.15
C VAL A 155 18.49 -8.89 21.04
N GLU A 156 17.57 -7.94 21.16
CA GLU A 156 16.13 -8.16 21.18
C GLU A 156 15.45 -7.66 19.88
N ALA A 157 14.28 -8.22 19.57
CA ALA A 157 13.45 -7.78 18.45
C ALA A 157 12.81 -6.41 18.75
N PRO A 158 13.04 -5.36 17.93
CA PRO A 158 12.43 -4.05 18.14
C PRO A 158 10.95 -4.00 17.72
N ILE A 159 10.52 -4.90 16.84
CA ILE A 159 9.15 -5.03 16.36
C ILE A 159 8.73 -6.50 16.34
N ALA A 160 7.42 -6.73 16.37
CA ALA A 160 6.87 -8.05 16.06
C ALA A 160 6.82 -8.25 14.54
N GLY A 161 6.99 -9.50 14.10
CA GLY A 161 6.93 -9.86 12.68
C GLY A 161 7.63 -11.19 12.40
N ARG A 162 7.77 -11.51 11.13
CA ARG A 162 8.50 -12.70 10.70
C ARG A 162 9.98 -12.38 10.57
N ILE A 163 10.80 -13.16 11.29
CA ILE A 163 12.25 -13.03 11.20
C ILE A 163 12.77 -13.86 10.02
N ASP A 164 13.68 -13.26 9.28
CA ASP A 164 14.36 -13.88 8.13
C ASP A 164 15.50 -14.79 8.59
N GLN A 165 16.35 -15.23 7.67
CA GLN A 165 17.55 -15.98 7.99
C GLN A 165 18.52 -15.16 8.86
N ALA A 166 19.26 -15.85 9.72
CA ALA A 166 20.38 -15.26 10.43
C ALA A 166 21.55 -15.06 9.46
N LEU A 167 22.07 -13.82 9.41
CA LEU A 167 23.22 -13.45 8.56
C LEU A 167 24.55 -13.60 9.29
N VAL A 168 24.49 -13.91 10.60
CA VAL A 168 25.66 -14.21 11.45
C VAL A 168 25.43 -15.51 12.16
N THR A 169 26.52 -16.25 12.42
CA THR A 169 26.52 -17.55 13.09
C THR A 169 27.09 -17.45 14.50
N GLU A 170 26.82 -18.45 15.31
CA GLU A 170 27.45 -18.59 16.62
C GLU A 170 28.96 -18.70 16.46
N GLY A 171 29.71 -18.04 17.36
CA GLY A 171 31.16 -17.90 17.26
C GLY A 171 31.63 -16.71 16.42
N ALA A 172 30.77 -16.05 15.65
CA ALA A 172 31.14 -14.87 14.90
C ALA A 172 31.40 -13.67 15.83
N LEU A 173 32.43 -12.89 15.52
CA LEU A 173 32.65 -11.57 16.12
C LEU A 173 31.75 -10.57 15.40
N VAL A 174 30.95 -9.83 16.16
CA VAL A 174 30.11 -8.72 15.68
C VAL A 174 30.53 -7.41 16.29
N SER A 175 30.35 -6.33 15.56
CA SER A 175 30.66 -4.97 16.00
C SER A 175 29.47 -4.04 15.82
N SER A 176 29.32 -3.08 16.74
CA SER A 176 28.34 -2.00 16.62
C SER A 176 28.52 -1.11 15.38
N SER A 177 29.70 -1.18 14.73
CA SER A 177 30.03 -0.47 13.48
C SER A 177 29.77 -1.30 12.22
N ASP A 178 29.34 -2.56 12.34
CA ASP A 178 29.13 -3.42 11.18
C ASP A 178 27.99 -2.89 10.29
N SER A 179 28.26 -2.82 9.00
CA SER A 179 27.26 -2.40 8.00
C SER A 179 26.21 -3.48 7.73
N GLN A 180 26.57 -4.75 7.90
CA GLN A 180 25.69 -5.89 7.70
C GLN A 180 24.83 -6.14 8.96
N PRO A 181 23.51 -6.29 8.84
CA PRO A 181 22.67 -6.66 9.96
C PRO A 181 22.86 -8.13 10.35
N MET A 182 22.58 -8.48 11.59
CA MET A 182 22.58 -9.87 12.08
C MET A 182 21.39 -10.69 11.58
N ALA A 183 20.25 -10.04 11.41
CA ALA A 183 18.99 -10.59 10.86
C ALA A 183 18.07 -9.45 10.43
N ARG A 184 16.96 -9.79 9.75
CA ARG A 184 15.87 -8.83 9.43
C ARG A 184 14.56 -9.37 9.95
N ILE A 185 13.72 -8.48 10.47
CA ILE A 185 12.33 -8.77 10.84
C ILE A 185 11.44 -7.96 9.90
N GLN A 186 10.45 -8.63 9.31
CA GLN A 186 9.49 -8.01 8.42
C GLN A 186 8.09 -8.19 8.98
N GLN A 187 7.36 -7.09 9.13
CA GLN A 187 5.95 -7.14 9.50
C GLN A 187 5.14 -7.35 8.23
N ILE A 188 4.45 -8.50 8.15
CA ILE A 188 3.73 -8.98 6.96
C ILE A 188 2.29 -9.43 7.24
N ASP A 189 1.74 -9.16 8.41
CA ASP A 189 0.31 -9.29 8.73
C ASP A 189 -0.56 -8.37 7.87
N GLN A 190 -0.01 -7.21 7.52
CA GLN A 190 -0.41 -6.35 6.43
C GLN A 190 0.79 -6.11 5.52
N VAL A 191 0.54 -5.82 4.26
CA VAL A 191 1.58 -5.50 3.29
C VAL A 191 1.20 -4.28 2.47
N TYR A 192 2.17 -3.61 1.92
CA TYR A 192 1.96 -2.63 0.88
C TYR A 192 2.06 -3.30 -0.50
N VAL A 193 1.22 -2.87 -1.42
CA VAL A 193 1.41 -3.09 -2.85
C VAL A 193 1.77 -1.73 -3.44
N ASP A 194 3.01 -1.62 -3.85
CA ASP A 194 3.58 -0.44 -4.47
C ASP A 194 3.38 -0.52 -5.98
N VAL A 195 2.56 0.38 -6.51
CA VAL A 195 2.18 0.48 -7.93
C VAL A 195 2.77 1.76 -8.51
N ARG A 196 3.33 1.69 -9.70
CA ARG A 196 3.83 2.87 -10.42
C ARG A 196 2.86 3.25 -11.52
N GLN A 197 2.54 4.53 -11.62
CA GLN A 197 1.63 5.07 -12.62
C GLN A 197 2.15 6.41 -13.14
N PRO A 198 2.01 6.70 -14.45
CA PRO A 198 2.37 8.01 -15.01
C PRO A 198 1.65 9.16 -14.29
N ALA A 199 2.37 10.23 -14.01
CA ALA A 199 1.83 11.40 -13.30
C ALA A 199 0.63 12.03 -14.04
N ALA A 200 0.59 11.95 -15.37
CA ALA A 200 -0.53 12.41 -16.18
C ALA A 200 -1.87 11.70 -15.87
N SER A 201 -1.83 10.48 -15.34
CA SER A 201 -3.04 9.73 -14.98
C SER A 201 -3.60 10.09 -13.60
N LEU A 202 -2.89 10.91 -12.80
CA LEU A 202 -3.31 11.27 -11.44
C LEU A 202 -4.56 12.17 -11.41
N GLU A 203 -4.75 13.03 -12.40
CA GLU A 203 -5.96 13.88 -12.47
C GLU A 203 -7.20 13.02 -12.63
N ALA A 204 -7.19 12.08 -13.58
CA ALA A 204 -8.29 11.14 -13.77
C ALA A 204 -8.58 10.30 -12.52
N LEU A 205 -7.54 9.90 -11.79
CA LEU A 205 -7.68 9.17 -10.52
C LEU A 205 -8.27 10.06 -9.41
N ARG A 206 -7.88 11.33 -9.33
CA ARG A 206 -8.46 12.30 -8.37
C ARG A 206 -9.93 12.57 -8.66
N ASP A 207 -10.31 12.70 -9.92
CA ASP A 207 -11.70 12.89 -10.34
C ASP A 207 -12.55 11.67 -10.03
N ALA A 208 -11.99 10.47 -10.25
CA ALA A 208 -12.63 9.22 -9.85
C ALA A 208 -12.82 9.09 -8.34
N LEU A 209 -11.83 9.55 -7.56
CA LEU A 209 -11.89 9.65 -6.09
C LEU A 209 -12.99 10.60 -5.63
N ALA A 210 -13.05 11.79 -6.22
CA ALA A 210 -14.03 12.83 -5.87
C ALA A 210 -15.48 12.41 -6.18
N SER A 211 -15.67 11.54 -7.17
CA SER A 211 -17.00 11.07 -7.61
C SER A 211 -17.54 9.88 -6.81
N GLN A 212 -16.73 9.26 -5.92
CA GLN A 212 -17.16 8.10 -5.11
C GLN A 212 -17.51 8.52 -3.67
N PRO A 213 -18.77 8.32 -3.21
CA PRO A 213 -19.19 8.67 -1.85
C PRO A 213 -18.41 7.94 -0.74
N GLN A 214 -17.89 6.74 -1.03
CA GLN A 214 -17.13 5.92 -0.07
C GLN A 214 -15.70 6.40 0.18
N ALA A 215 -15.16 7.27 -0.69
CA ALA A 215 -13.84 7.87 -0.46
C ALA A 215 -13.84 8.92 0.66
N SER A 216 -15.03 9.43 1.03
CA SER A 216 -15.22 10.47 2.05
C SER A 216 -15.07 9.96 3.49
N ASP A 217 -15.20 8.65 3.71
CA ASP A 217 -15.17 8.04 5.06
C ASP A 217 -13.76 7.77 5.60
N GLY A 218 -12.71 8.31 4.99
CA GLY A 218 -11.32 8.13 5.43
C GLY A 218 -10.75 6.72 5.23
N ASN A 219 -11.51 5.81 4.62
CA ASN A 219 -11.15 4.41 4.50
C ASN A 219 -10.40 4.07 3.19
N GLY A 220 -10.11 5.07 2.34
CA GLY A 220 -9.43 4.91 1.07
C GLY A 220 -10.26 4.17 0.00
N LEU A 221 -9.78 4.16 -1.25
CA LEU A 221 -10.43 3.42 -2.35
C LEU A 221 -10.18 1.92 -2.21
N PRO A 222 -11.21 1.07 -2.34
CA PRO A 222 -11.02 -0.37 -2.39
C PRO A 222 -10.23 -0.76 -3.66
N VAL A 223 -9.26 -1.64 -3.48
CA VAL A 223 -8.39 -2.15 -4.54
C VAL A 223 -8.37 -3.66 -4.47
N ASP A 224 -8.61 -4.32 -5.58
CA ASP A 224 -8.46 -5.76 -5.70
C ASP A 224 -7.03 -6.13 -6.05
N VAL A 225 -6.49 -7.15 -5.39
CA VAL A 225 -5.17 -7.69 -5.70
C VAL A 225 -5.33 -8.99 -6.48
N LEU A 226 -4.70 -9.04 -7.65
CA LEU A 226 -4.78 -10.16 -8.59
C LEU A 226 -3.44 -10.89 -8.67
N ARG A 227 -3.52 -12.20 -8.93
CA ARG A 227 -2.39 -13.03 -9.34
C ARG A 227 -2.08 -12.85 -10.82
N ASP A 228 -0.99 -13.44 -11.27
CA ASP A 228 -0.61 -13.42 -12.68
C ASP A 228 -1.62 -14.14 -13.59
N ASP A 229 -2.38 -15.10 -13.05
CA ASP A 229 -3.42 -15.86 -13.73
C ASP A 229 -4.80 -15.17 -13.76
N ASP A 230 -4.87 -13.88 -13.44
CA ASP A 230 -6.11 -13.07 -13.31
C ASP A 230 -7.01 -13.47 -12.13
N THR A 231 -6.64 -14.48 -11.34
CA THR A 231 -7.42 -14.83 -10.15
C THR A 231 -7.21 -13.82 -9.03
N ARG A 232 -8.29 -13.51 -8.30
CA ARG A 232 -8.27 -12.55 -7.20
C ARG A 232 -7.71 -13.21 -5.93
N TYR A 233 -6.84 -12.50 -5.21
CA TYR A 233 -6.55 -12.86 -3.82
C TYR A 233 -7.75 -12.53 -2.93
N ASP A 234 -8.05 -13.43 -2.00
CA ASP A 234 -9.09 -13.21 -0.98
C ASP A 234 -8.53 -12.29 0.14
N VAL A 235 -8.24 -11.04 -0.23
CA VAL A 235 -7.68 -10.00 0.65
C VAL A 235 -8.36 -8.66 0.36
N LYS A 236 -8.40 -7.80 1.37
CA LYS A 236 -8.92 -6.44 1.22
C LYS A 236 -7.76 -5.48 1.05
N GLY A 237 -7.72 -4.84 -0.12
CA GLY A 237 -6.80 -3.76 -0.42
C GLY A 237 -7.49 -2.40 -0.35
N ARG A 238 -6.77 -1.39 0.13
CA ARG A 238 -7.22 0.01 0.12
C ARG A 238 -6.08 0.93 -0.28
N MET A 239 -6.34 1.84 -1.19
CA MET A 239 -5.38 2.86 -1.58
C MET A 239 -5.23 3.88 -0.45
N LEU A 240 -4.00 4.06 0.05
CA LEU A 240 -3.72 5.03 1.13
C LEU A 240 -3.45 6.41 0.57
N PHE A 241 -2.58 6.51 -0.43
CA PHE A 241 -2.17 7.76 -1.04
C PHE A 241 -1.51 7.53 -2.41
N SER A 242 -1.46 8.61 -3.20
CA SER A 242 -0.50 8.75 -4.30
C SER A 242 0.73 9.50 -3.77
N GLY A 243 1.92 9.05 -4.15
CA GLY A 243 3.16 9.72 -3.77
C GLY A 243 3.16 11.21 -4.17
N VAL A 244 3.83 12.03 -3.38
CA VAL A 244 3.96 13.48 -3.64
C VAL A 244 5.08 13.74 -4.66
N ASN A 245 5.99 12.78 -4.84
CA ASN A 245 7.15 12.91 -5.70
C ASN A 245 6.93 12.15 -7.01
N VAL A 246 7.23 12.82 -8.11
CA VAL A 246 7.35 12.21 -9.44
C VAL A 246 8.79 11.74 -9.62
N ASP A 247 8.99 10.50 -10.02
CA ASP A 247 10.31 9.98 -10.38
C ASP A 247 10.82 10.72 -11.65
N PRO A 248 11.93 11.47 -11.57
CA PRO A 248 12.39 12.27 -12.70
C PRO A 248 12.89 11.44 -13.88
N GLY A 249 13.22 10.15 -13.67
CA GLY A 249 13.70 9.27 -14.75
C GLY A 249 12.57 8.63 -15.55
N THR A 250 11.43 8.35 -14.92
CA THR A 250 10.30 7.65 -15.56
C THR A 250 9.06 8.51 -15.72
N GLY A 251 8.93 9.62 -14.98
CA GLY A 251 7.70 10.42 -14.92
C GLY A 251 6.57 9.78 -14.11
N ASP A 252 6.86 8.70 -13.39
CA ASP A 252 5.87 7.95 -12.62
C ASP A 252 5.72 8.48 -11.20
N VAL A 253 4.54 8.23 -10.64
CA VAL A 253 4.21 8.44 -9.24
C VAL A 253 3.95 7.09 -8.58
N LEU A 254 4.41 6.94 -7.34
CA LEU A 254 4.15 5.77 -6.53
C LEU A 254 2.75 5.86 -5.91
N LEU A 255 1.90 4.89 -6.24
CA LEU A 255 0.65 4.63 -5.54
C LEU A 255 0.87 3.51 -4.53
N ARG A 256 0.48 3.71 -3.30
CA ARG A 256 0.62 2.71 -2.24
C ARG A 256 -0.74 2.20 -1.78
N VAL A 257 -0.94 0.91 -1.92
CA VAL A 257 -2.14 0.19 -1.49
C VAL A 257 -1.79 -0.61 -0.24
N LEU A 258 -2.51 -0.40 0.85
CA LEU A 258 -2.42 -1.24 2.04
C LEU A 258 -3.33 -2.45 1.86
N VAL A 259 -2.80 -3.64 2.10
CA VAL A 259 -3.49 -4.90 1.91
C VAL A 259 -3.41 -5.73 3.18
N ASP A 260 -4.56 -6.17 3.68
CA ASP A 260 -4.62 -7.11 4.81
C ASP A 260 -4.11 -8.48 4.35
N ASN A 261 -3.20 -9.09 5.08
CA ASN A 261 -2.55 -10.35 4.70
C ASN A 261 -2.60 -11.39 5.84
N PRO A 262 -3.79 -11.73 6.37
CA PRO A 262 -3.91 -12.60 7.54
C PRO A 262 -3.38 -14.01 7.29
N LYS A 263 -3.49 -14.51 6.06
CA LYS A 263 -2.97 -15.82 5.64
C LYS A 263 -1.49 -15.77 5.21
N ARG A 264 -0.85 -14.58 5.25
CA ARG A 264 0.57 -14.34 4.86
C ARG A 264 0.92 -14.89 3.48
N GLN A 265 -0.02 -14.87 2.56
CA GLN A 265 0.16 -15.34 1.17
C GLN A 265 0.96 -14.35 0.33
N LEU A 266 0.88 -13.05 0.65
CA LEU A 266 1.63 -11.99 0.00
C LEU A 266 2.97 -11.81 0.72
N LEU A 267 4.05 -12.12 0.04
CA LEU A 267 5.41 -11.98 0.58
C LEU A 267 6.10 -10.76 -0.05
N PRO A 268 6.86 -9.99 0.72
CA PRO A 268 7.64 -8.88 0.19
C PRO A 268 8.53 -9.31 -0.99
N GLY A 269 8.51 -8.51 -2.04
CA GLY A 269 9.21 -8.80 -3.29
C GLY A 269 8.36 -9.47 -4.37
N MET A 270 7.21 -10.06 -4.04
CA MET A 270 6.31 -10.66 -5.03
C MET A 270 5.73 -9.61 -5.99
N TYR A 271 5.56 -10.01 -7.25
CA TYR A 271 4.79 -9.25 -8.22
C TYR A 271 3.32 -9.64 -8.12
N VAL A 272 2.45 -8.63 -8.20
CA VAL A 272 0.99 -8.76 -8.20
C VAL A 272 0.42 -7.69 -9.11
N ARG A 273 -0.86 -7.82 -9.49
CA ARG A 273 -1.57 -6.72 -10.15
C ARG A 273 -2.59 -6.12 -9.21
N ALA A 274 -2.63 -4.81 -9.15
CA ALA A 274 -3.63 -4.05 -8.41
C ALA A 274 -4.69 -3.56 -9.38
N ARG A 275 -5.93 -3.97 -9.18
CA ARG A 275 -7.10 -3.48 -9.94
C ARG A 275 -7.65 -2.26 -9.25
N ILE A 276 -7.37 -1.11 -9.86
CA ILE A 276 -7.71 0.20 -9.32
C ILE A 276 -8.93 0.75 -10.06
N PRO A 277 -9.96 1.25 -9.39
CA PRO A 277 -11.08 1.93 -10.03
C PRO A 277 -10.59 3.24 -10.67
N ARG A 278 -10.86 3.42 -11.98
CA ARG A 278 -10.44 4.58 -12.77
C ARG A 278 -11.55 5.60 -13.00
N ALA A 279 -12.77 5.11 -13.17
CA ALA A 279 -13.94 5.96 -13.34
C ALA A 279 -15.21 5.23 -12.90
N HIS A 280 -16.17 6.01 -12.42
CA HIS A 280 -17.49 5.54 -12.07
C HIS A 280 -18.53 6.31 -12.86
N TYR A 281 -19.32 5.62 -13.65
CA TYR A 281 -20.40 6.22 -14.44
C TYR A 281 -21.74 5.64 -13.98
N ALA A 282 -22.57 6.47 -13.35
CA ALA A 282 -23.89 6.05 -12.87
C ALA A 282 -24.86 5.71 -14.02
N ASN A 283 -24.75 6.43 -15.15
CA ASN A 283 -25.65 6.36 -16.30
C ASN A 283 -24.84 6.28 -17.61
N ALA A 284 -24.05 5.24 -17.79
CA ALA A 284 -23.28 5.03 -19.01
C ALA A 284 -24.14 4.38 -20.09
N VAL A 285 -24.04 4.88 -21.30
CA VAL A 285 -24.58 4.26 -22.51
C VAL A 285 -23.50 3.32 -23.06
N MET A 286 -23.74 1.99 -22.95
CA MET A 286 -22.81 0.97 -23.41
C MET A 286 -23.29 0.36 -24.72
N VAL A 287 -22.40 0.24 -25.72
CA VAL A 287 -22.65 -0.31 -27.01
C VAL A 287 -21.64 -1.41 -27.34
N PRO A 288 -22.08 -2.62 -27.74
CA PRO A 288 -21.17 -3.68 -28.12
C PRO A 288 -20.20 -3.24 -29.21
N GLN A 289 -18.94 -3.65 -29.09
CA GLN A 289 -17.87 -3.26 -30.02
C GLN A 289 -18.24 -3.54 -31.50
N GLN A 290 -18.94 -4.63 -31.76
CA GLN A 290 -19.36 -5.03 -33.10
C GLN A 290 -20.43 -4.10 -33.71
N ALA A 291 -21.16 -3.32 -32.91
CA ALA A 291 -22.13 -2.35 -33.40
C ALA A 291 -21.51 -1.05 -33.92
N ILE A 292 -20.20 -0.85 -33.63
CA ILE A 292 -19.48 0.35 -34.06
C ILE A 292 -18.91 0.16 -35.45
N VAL A 293 -19.45 0.93 -36.40
CA VAL A 293 -18.96 0.97 -37.79
C VAL A 293 -18.02 2.15 -37.94
N ARG A 294 -16.91 1.96 -38.64
CA ARG A 294 -15.99 3.05 -38.98
C ARG A 294 -16.08 3.42 -40.43
N ALA A 295 -16.75 4.52 -40.73
CA ALA A 295 -16.84 5.08 -42.08
C ALA A 295 -16.08 6.41 -42.12
N GLY A 296 -15.14 6.54 -43.05
CA GLY A 296 -14.30 7.73 -43.18
C GLY A 296 -13.42 7.99 -41.91
N GLY A 297 -13.04 6.92 -41.16
CA GLY A 297 -12.22 7.02 -39.96
C GLY A 297 -12.98 7.46 -38.71
N LYS A 298 -14.26 7.80 -38.78
CA LYS A 298 -15.09 8.22 -37.67
C LYS A 298 -15.95 7.07 -37.15
N PRO A 299 -16.11 6.85 -35.85
CA PRO A 299 -16.99 5.85 -35.29
C PRO A 299 -18.46 6.29 -35.48
N GLN A 300 -19.27 5.36 -35.93
CA GLN A 300 -20.70 5.57 -36.21
C GLN A 300 -21.50 4.32 -35.78
N VAL A 301 -22.80 4.51 -35.53
CA VAL A 301 -23.74 3.43 -35.18
C VAL A 301 -25.01 3.57 -35.99
N TRP A 302 -25.56 2.45 -36.42
CA TRP A 302 -26.86 2.41 -37.05
C TRP A 302 -27.96 2.50 -35.98
N VAL A 303 -28.78 3.53 -36.06
CA VAL A 303 -29.93 3.76 -35.19
C VAL A 303 -31.22 3.51 -35.96
N LEU A 304 -32.12 2.74 -35.38
CA LEU A 304 -33.45 2.53 -35.95
C LEU A 304 -34.47 3.54 -35.39
N ASP A 305 -35.20 4.18 -36.27
CA ASP A 305 -36.30 5.04 -35.85
C ASP A 305 -37.55 4.22 -35.47
N ALA A 306 -38.64 4.90 -35.07
CA ALA A 306 -39.90 4.27 -34.70
C ALA A 306 -40.59 3.58 -35.87
N LYS A 307 -40.22 3.87 -37.13
CA LYS A 307 -40.75 3.24 -38.35
C LYS A 307 -39.90 2.07 -38.82
N GLY A 308 -38.79 1.77 -38.13
CA GLY A 308 -37.87 0.71 -38.53
C GLY A 308 -36.87 1.14 -39.62
N THR A 309 -36.69 2.43 -39.83
CA THR A 309 -35.74 2.95 -40.82
C THR A 309 -34.37 3.12 -40.15
N ALA A 310 -33.31 2.66 -40.83
CA ALA A 310 -31.96 2.70 -40.34
C ALA A 310 -31.26 4.03 -40.71
N HIS A 311 -30.72 4.70 -39.72
CA HIS A 311 -29.95 5.94 -39.88
C HIS A 311 -28.56 5.80 -39.34
N LEU A 312 -27.56 6.20 -40.12
CA LEU A 312 -26.17 6.19 -39.68
C LEU A 312 -25.86 7.43 -38.87
N LYS A 313 -25.54 7.25 -37.58
CA LYS A 313 -25.31 8.34 -36.65
C LYS A 313 -23.87 8.35 -36.13
N ALA A 314 -23.19 9.49 -36.25
CA ALA A 314 -21.85 9.64 -35.67
C ALA A 314 -21.91 9.60 -34.13
N VAL A 315 -20.98 8.92 -33.54
CA VAL A 315 -20.85 8.79 -32.07
C VAL A 315 -19.43 9.06 -31.64
N GLU A 316 -19.28 9.54 -30.42
CA GLU A 316 -17.99 9.64 -29.76
C GLU A 316 -17.84 8.47 -28.79
N VAL A 317 -16.87 7.60 -29.08
CA VAL A 317 -16.59 6.43 -28.24
C VAL A 317 -15.61 6.81 -27.10
N GLY A 318 -15.83 6.22 -25.96
CA GLY A 318 -14.96 6.31 -24.78
C GLY A 318 -14.23 5.00 -24.55
N GLU A 319 -14.15 4.61 -23.28
CA GLU A 319 -13.43 3.43 -22.81
C GLU A 319 -14.13 2.15 -23.28
N LEU A 320 -13.32 1.14 -23.60
CA LEU A 320 -13.78 -0.22 -23.90
C LEU A 320 -13.75 -1.04 -22.60
N THR A 321 -14.90 -1.56 -22.20
CA THR A 321 -15.05 -2.43 -21.03
C THR A 321 -15.94 -3.60 -21.38
N ASN A 322 -15.54 -4.82 -21.08
CA ASN A 322 -16.31 -6.04 -21.36
C ASN A 322 -16.86 -6.10 -22.80
N ARG A 323 -15.99 -5.87 -23.80
CA ARG A 323 -16.33 -5.85 -25.24
C ARG A 323 -17.41 -4.82 -25.63
N SER A 324 -17.66 -3.83 -24.78
CA SER A 324 -18.60 -2.73 -25.06
C SER A 324 -17.91 -1.39 -24.90
N TYR A 325 -18.15 -0.47 -25.85
CA TYR A 325 -17.68 0.90 -25.76
C TYR A 325 -18.67 1.75 -24.97
N ARG A 326 -18.18 2.58 -24.05
CA ARG A 326 -18.97 3.67 -23.51
C ARG A 326 -19.12 4.75 -24.56
N ILE A 327 -20.34 5.20 -24.80
CA ILE A 327 -20.61 6.32 -25.71
C ILE A 327 -20.62 7.62 -24.91
N LYS A 328 -19.73 8.54 -25.29
CA LYS A 328 -19.63 9.86 -24.67
C LYS A 328 -20.70 10.81 -25.17
N SER A 329 -20.96 10.80 -26.49
CA SER A 329 -21.95 11.63 -27.15
C SER A 329 -22.48 10.95 -28.42
N GLY A 330 -23.65 11.38 -28.90
CA GLY A 330 -24.26 10.89 -30.14
C GLY A 330 -25.39 9.87 -29.95
N LEU A 331 -25.51 9.19 -28.79
CA LEU A 331 -26.61 8.28 -28.48
C LEU A 331 -27.28 8.61 -27.15
N GLN A 332 -28.55 8.27 -27.03
CA GLN A 332 -29.35 8.38 -25.83
C GLN A 332 -29.93 7.02 -25.41
N ALA A 333 -30.13 6.83 -24.12
CA ALA A 333 -30.86 5.66 -23.62
C ALA A 333 -32.26 5.60 -24.22
N GLY A 334 -32.73 4.41 -24.52
CA GLY A 334 -34.01 4.15 -25.19
C GLY A 334 -33.94 4.06 -26.73
N GLN A 335 -32.85 4.49 -27.37
CA GLN A 335 -32.65 4.33 -28.78
C GLN A 335 -32.39 2.87 -29.15
N LYS A 336 -32.91 2.43 -30.30
CA LYS A 336 -32.68 1.08 -30.83
C LYS A 336 -31.53 1.13 -31.83
N ILE A 337 -30.50 0.31 -31.61
CA ILE A 337 -29.29 0.27 -32.46
C ILE A 337 -29.12 -1.10 -33.09
N VAL A 338 -28.55 -1.14 -34.29
CA VAL A 338 -28.21 -2.39 -34.99
C VAL A 338 -26.86 -2.90 -34.47
N VAL A 339 -26.80 -4.19 -34.14
CA VAL A 339 -25.60 -4.86 -33.64
C VAL A 339 -25.02 -5.82 -34.69
N GLU A 340 -25.87 -6.48 -35.49
CA GLU A 340 -25.46 -7.41 -36.54
C GLU A 340 -26.31 -7.22 -37.79
N GLY A 341 -25.77 -7.57 -38.97
CA GLY A 341 -26.45 -7.46 -40.26
C GLY A 341 -26.35 -6.09 -40.90
N MET A 342 -25.48 -5.21 -40.44
CA MET A 342 -25.33 -3.83 -40.89
C MET A 342 -24.65 -3.67 -42.25
N GLU A 343 -24.02 -4.72 -42.80
CA GLU A 343 -23.23 -4.68 -44.05
C GLU A 343 -24.09 -4.38 -45.28
N ARG A 344 -25.40 -4.65 -45.20
CA ARG A 344 -26.38 -4.45 -46.27
C ARG A 344 -27.26 -3.22 -46.05
N LEU A 345 -27.02 -2.46 -44.98
CA LEU A 345 -27.79 -1.27 -44.68
C LEU A 345 -27.27 -0.06 -45.44
N THR A 346 -28.21 0.71 -45.98
CA THR A 346 -27.95 2.06 -46.49
C THR A 346 -28.75 3.07 -45.67
N ASP A 347 -28.27 4.30 -45.61
CA ASP A 347 -28.96 5.35 -44.82
C ASP A 347 -30.37 5.58 -45.38
N GLY A 348 -31.37 5.55 -44.50
CA GLY A 348 -32.78 5.67 -44.87
C GLY A 348 -33.43 4.34 -45.33
N ALA A 349 -32.73 3.21 -45.30
CA ALA A 349 -33.31 1.92 -45.70
C ALA A 349 -34.21 1.30 -44.62
N PRO A 350 -35.30 0.59 -44.99
CA PRO A 350 -36.12 -0.14 -44.04
C PRO A 350 -35.37 -1.38 -43.53
N ALA A 351 -35.39 -1.61 -42.20
CA ALA A 351 -34.77 -2.74 -41.51
C ALA A 351 -35.80 -3.57 -40.75
N ALA A 352 -35.72 -4.90 -40.87
CA ALA A 352 -36.52 -5.86 -40.11
C ALA A 352 -35.69 -6.27 -38.86
N ALA A 353 -35.95 -5.63 -37.72
CA ALA A 353 -35.18 -5.81 -36.49
C ALA A 353 -35.66 -7.05 -35.72
N THR A 354 -34.71 -7.95 -35.41
CA THR A 354 -34.86 -9.01 -34.40
C THR A 354 -34.06 -8.62 -33.14
N ASP A 355 -34.50 -9.11 -31.98
CA ASP A 355 -33.79 -8.78 -30.73
C ASP A 355 -32.46 -9.50 -30.69
N TRP A 356 -31.38 -8.71 -30.52
CA TRP A 356 -30.02 -9.22 -30.32
C TRP A 356 -29.84 -9.79 -28.91
N LYS A 357 -29.25 -10.99 -28.80
CA LYS A 357 -28.92 -11.63 -27.56
C LYS A 357 -27.39 -11.64 -27.40
N SER A 358 -26.88 -11.09 -26.26
CA SER A 358 -25.45 -11.12 -25.96
C SER A 358 -24.95 -12.57 -25.88
N PRO A 359 -23.82 -12.91 -26.52
CA PRO A 359 -23.18 -14.23 -26.37
C PRO A 359 -22.90 -14.61 -24.88
N ASP A 360 -22.62 -13.62 -24.03
CA ASP A 360 -22.35 -13.85 -22.62
C ASP A 360 -23.63 -14.20 -21.83
N ALA A 361 -24.80 -13.80 -22.27
CA ALA A 361 -26.08 -14.17 -21.65
C ALA A 361 -26.47 -15.64 -21.94
N VAL A 362 -25.94 -16.23 -23.01
CA VAL A 362 -26.22 -17.63 -23.38
C VAL A 362 -25.32 -18.59 -22.57
N ALA A 363 -24.10 -18.17 -22.22
CA ALA A 363 -23.17 -18.99 -21.42
C ALA A 363 -23.62 -19.19 -19.95
N THR A 364 -24.34 -18.24 -19.38
CA THR A 364 -24.88 -18.35 -18.01
C THR A 364 -26.16 -19.17 -17.93
N ALA A 365 -26.91 -19.33 -19.04
CA ALA A 365 -28.16 -20.12 -19.09
C ALA A 365 -27.90 -21.63 -19.30
N SER A 366 -26.69 -22.02 -19.75
CA SER A 366 -26.31 -23.43 -19.97
C SER A 366 -25.51 -24.06 -18.84
N ALA A 367 -25.33 -23.35 -17.74
CA ALA A 367 -24.57 -23.79 -16.54
C ALA A 367 -25.47 -24.06 -15.31
N HIS A 368 -26.79 -24.28 -15.53
CA HIS A 368 -27.73 -24.70 -14.47
C HIS A 368 -28.31 -26.08 -14.79
#